data_484ccde94a6acf314c0cd8ae4bb3ba10
#
_entry.id   484ccde94a6acf314c0cd8ae4bb3ba10
#
_cell.length_a   1.000
_cell.length_b   1.000
_cell.length_c   1.000
_cell.angle_alpha   90.00
_cell.angle_beta   90.00
_cell.angle_gamma   90.00
#
_symmetry.space_group_name_H-M   'P 1'
#
loop_
_entity.id
_entity.type
_entity.pdbx_description
1 polymer ?
#
loop_
_entity_poly.entity_id
_entity_poly.type
_entity_poly.pdbx_seq_one_letter_code
_entity_poly.pdbx_strand_id
1 'polypeptide(L)'
;FCAVCLGLAVRLFFLQVHTDGFYADRAQGQQLRDTVVPADRGRIYSADGLLLAANSSCWTLRASPREMPEEKITLAAHGLAEILALDEAALLEKFSDRRSNDCLLRYRVDRAAADAVRDFCEENSITGIRINQDSKRWYPQGAFLASVLGFTNVDNAGVAGLELKYDDLLTGENGVVLTAVNAWGYTLEQSYETERFPTEGDGLRLTIDSCIQHYLENALSYAVQEHHVAARAVGIVMDVNTGAVLAMSTTPSYDPNEPRVIADTAARNTVEALTGDARKAALQLAQQTQWRNKAVSDLYEPGSVFKLITCAAALDAGAITKHSNFYCGESISVAGTRFHCANHKRHGAQSVTQALENSCNQSFIQIGARLGREAFCDYFAAFGLREPTGIDLPAEP
;
A
#
# COMPACT_ATOMS: atom_id res chain seq x y z
N PHE A 1 -67.56 -14.63 -29.78
CA PHE A 1 -66.72 -15.47 -28.91
C PHE A 1 -65.57 -16.12 -29.68
N CYS A 2 -65.86 -16.87 -30.80
CA CYS A 2 -64.84 -17.54 -31.59
C CYS A 2 -63.76 -16.59 -32.17
N ALA A 3 -64.12 -15.38 -32.64
CA ALA A 3 -63.12 -14.41 -33.14
C ALA A 3 -62.19 -13.86 -32.06
N VAL A 4 -62.68 -13.71 -30.81
CA VAL A 4 -61.87 -13.30 -29.67
C VAL A 4 -60.90 -14.42 -29.27
N CYS A 5 -61.37 -15.67 -29.23
CA CYS A 5 -60.53 -16.83 -28.94
C CYS A 5 -59.44 -17.02 -30.02
N LEU A 6 -59.76 -16.82 -31.29
CA LEU A 6 -58.77 -16.91 -32.37
C LEU A 6 -57.72 -15.79 -32.25
N GLY A 7 -58.13 -14.55 -31.93
CA GLY A 7 -57.23 -13.43 -31.70
C GLY A 7 -56.29 -13.68 -30.53
N LEU A 8 -56.75 -14.27 -29.41
CA LEU A 8 -55.94 -14.67 -28.29
C LEU A 8 -54.97 -15.79 -28.64
N ALA A 9 -55.39 -16.79 -29.40
CA ALA A 9 -54.52 -17.89 -29.87
C ALA A 9 -53.39 -17.39 -30.78
N VAL A 10 -53.68 -16.49 -31.73
CA VAL A 10 -52.73 -15.85 -32.60
C VAL A 10 -51.72 -14.99 -31.75
N ARG A 11 -52.24 -14.27 -30.74
CA ARG A 11 -51.38 -13.46 -29.87
C ARG A 11 -50.44 -14.32 -29.00
N LEU A 12 -50.97 -15.42 -28.48
CA LEU A 12 -50.15 -16.37 -27.72
C LEU A 12 -49.07 -17.05 -28.57
N PHE A 13 -49.47 -17.47 -29.79
CA PHE A 13 -48.51 -18.01 -30.75
C PHE A 13 -47.40 -17.01 -31.09
N PHE A 14 -47.72 -15.76 -31.31
CA PHE A 14 -46.73 -14.70 -31.58
C PHE A 14 -45.81 -14.49 -30.39
N LEU A 15 -46.34 -14.44 -29.16
CA LEU A 15 -45.53 -14.29 -27.91
C LEU A 15 -44.66 -15.50 -27.62
N GLN A 16 -45.12 -16.73 -27.89
CA GLN A 16 -44.39 -17.94 -27.56
C GLN A 16 -43.40 -18.39 -28.63
N VAL A 17 -43.69 -18.13 -29.91
CA VAL A 17 -42.88 -18.67 -31.02
C VAL A 17 -42.02 -17.55 -31.65
N HIS A 18 -42.57 -16.35 -31.84
CA HIS A 18 -41.87 -15.27 -32.53
C HIS A 18 -41.03 -14.40 -31.61
N THR A 19 -41.40 -14.29 -30.34
CA THR A 19 -40.67 -13.46 -29.36
C THR A 19 -40.09 -14.29 -28.18
N ASP A 20 -40.02 -15.61 -28.37
CA ASP A 20 -39.61 -16.55 -27.32
C ASP A 20 -38.22 -16.18 -26.69
N GLY A 21 -37.23 -15.93 -27.55
CA GLY A 21 -35.89 -15.53 -27.09
C GLY A 21 -35.87 -14.20 -26.31
N PHE A 22 -36.63 -13.21 -26.74
CA PHE A 22 -36.65 -11.89 -26.12
C PHE A 22 -37.19 -11.89 -24.69
N TYR A 23 -38.27 -12.62 -24.43
CA TYR A 23 -38.85 -12.72 -23.09
C TYR A 23 -38.08 -13.67 -22.21
N ALA A 24 -37.48 -14.73 -22.78
CA ALA A 24 -36.60 -15.64 -22.07
C ALA A 24 -35.33 -14.93 -21.58
N ASP A 25 -34.67 -14.17 -22.46
CA ASP A 25 -33.47 -13.39 -22.10
C ASP A 25 -33.79 -12.33 -21.03
N ARG A 26 -34.95 -11.68 -21.15
CA ARG A 26 -35.39 -10.67 -20.18
C ARG A 26 -35.77 -11.28 -18.83
N ALA A 27 -36.37 -12.46 -18.84
CA ALA A 27 -36.67 -13.22 -17.62
C ALA A 27 -35.38 -13.73 -16.94
N GLN A 28 -34.43 -14.24 -17.72
CA GLN A 28 -33.10 -14.62 -17.22
C GLN A 28 -32.39 -13.42 -16.57
N GLY A 29 -32.37 -12.26 -17.23
CA GLY A 29 -31.75 -11.06 -16.66
C GLY A 29 -32.43 -10.51 -15.40
N GLN A 30 -33.69 -10.87 -15.14
CA GLN A 30 -34.43 -10.52 -13.90
C GLN A 30 -34.34 -11.60 -12.81
N GLN A 31 -34.07 -12.85 -13.19
CA GLN A 31 -34.03 -14.00 -12.30
C GLN A 31 -32.61 -14.38 -11.84
N LEU A 32 -31.57 -13.97 -12.61
CA LEU A 32 -30.19 -14.26 -12.25
C LEU A 32 -29.62 -13.11 -11.42
N ARG A 33 -29.05 -13.47 -10.30
CA ARG A 33 -28.24 -12.56 -9.46
C ARG A 33 -26.80 -12.98 -9.52
N ASP A 34 -25.98 -12.07 -10.02
CA ASP A 34 -24.54 -12.24 -10.04
C ASP A 34 -23.98 -11.94 -8.64
N THR A 35 -23.40 -12.95 -8.02
CA THR A 35 -22.65 -12.76 -6.78
C THR A 35 -21.17 -12.90 -7.12
N VAL A 36 -20.42 -11.80 -6.98
CA VAL A 36 -18.98 -11.79 -7.18
C VAL A 36 -18.32 -12.46 -5.99
N VAL A 37 -17.49 -13.48 -6.27
CA VAL A 37 -16.63 -14.11 -5.29
C VAL A 37 -15.24 -13.52 -5.46
N PRO A 38 -14.75 -12.72 -4.49
CA PRO A 38 -13.45 -12.07 -4.62
C PRO A 38 -12.32 -13.11 -4.69
N ALA A 39 -11.36 -12.89 -5.60
CA ALA A 39 -10.15 -13.68 -5.66
C ALA A 39 -9.23 -13.36 -4.48
N ASP A 40 -8.47 -14.35 -4.04
CA ASP A 40 -7.39 -14.13 -3.11
C ASP A 40 -6.23 -13.42 -3.80
N ARG A 41 -5.72 -12.38 -3.16
CA ARG A 41 -4.57 -11.61 -3.64
C ARG A 41 -3.28 -12.42 -3.43
N GLY A 42 -2.38 -12.43 -4.40
CA GLY A 42 -1.12 -13.17 -4.38
C GLY A 42 -0.29 -12.89 -3.13
N ARG A 43 0.39 -13.90 -2.59
CA ARG A 43 1.19 -13.80 -1.37
C ARG A 43 2.55 -13.18 -1.63
N ILE A 44 3.12 -12.51 -0.64
CA ILE A 44 4.46 -11.93 -0.72
C ILE A 44 5.37 -12.63 0.29
N TYR A 45 6.55 -13.08 -0.17
CA TYR A 45 7.54 -13.76 0.62
C TYR A 45 8.90 -13.06 0.53
N SER A 46 9.69 -13.12 1.60
CA SER A 46 11.11 -12.79 1.57
C SER A 46 11.94 -13.83 0.77
N ALA A 47 13.21 -13.56 0.56
CA ALA A 47 14.13 -14.48 -0.12
C ALA A 47 14.28 -15.82 0.61
N ASP A 48 14.25 -15.80 1.92
CA ASP A 48 14.35 -16.98 2.81
C ASP A 48 13.00 -17.64 3.11
N GLY A 49 11.90 -17.14 2.51
CA GLY A 49 10.57 -17.76 2.56
C GLY A 49 9.68 -17.30 3.72
N LEU A 50 10.06 -16.24 4.45
CA LEU A 50 9.19 -15.65 5.46
C LEU A 50 7.97 -15.03 4.78
N LEU A 51 6.76 -15.35 5.28
CA LEU A 51 5.51 -14.77 4.79
C LEU A 51 5.40 -13.29 5.25
N LEU A 52 5.35 -12.39 4.29
CA LEU A 52 5.31 -10.93 4.51
C LEU A 52 3.91 -10.35 4.31
N ALA A 53 3.16 -10.87 3.34
CA ALA A 53 1.77 -10.47 3.11
C ALA A 53 0.94 -11.65 2.63
N ALA A 54 -0.27 -11.79 3.16
CA ALA A 54 -1.24 -12.83 2.83
C ALA A 54 -2.66 -12.28 2.93
N ASN A 55 -3.65 -13.12 2.64
CA ASN A 55 -5.05 -12.80 2.85
C ASN A 55 -5.53 -13.44 4.16
N SER A 56 -6.43 -12.74 4.84
CA SER A 56 -7.12 -13.24 6.02
C SER A 56 -8.62 -13.15 5.79
N SER A 57 -9.34 -14.23 6.04
CA SER A 57 -10.79 -14.24 5.96
C SER A 57 -11.39 -13.28 6.99
N CYS A 58 -12.33 -12.48 6.55
CA CYS A 58 -13.12 -11.58 7.37
C CYS A 58 -14.59 -11.61 6.89
N TRP A 59 -15.45 -10.83 7.52
CA TRP A 59 -16.86 -10.77 7.14
C TRP A 59 -17.33 -9.33 7.06
N THR A 60 -18.06 -9.01 6.00
CA THR A 60 -18.73 -7.73 5.84
C THR A 60 -20.20 -7.87 6.21
N LEU A 61 -20.64 -7.07 7.16
CA LEU A 61 -22.00 -7.12 7.70
C LEU A 61 -22.86 -6.06 7.02
N ARG A 62 -23.97 -6.49 6.46
CA ARG A 62 -24.97 -5.64 5.81
C ARG A 62 -26.36 -5.94 6.36
N ALA A 63 -27.26 -4.97 6.28
CA ALA A 63 -28.64 -5.15 6.67
C ALA A 63 -29.60 -4.81 5.53
N SER A 64 -30.70 -5.52 5.45
CA SER A 64 -31.88 -5.19 4.64
C SER A 64 -33.00 -4.73 5.59
N PRO A 65 -33.15 -3.44 5.87
CA PRO A 65 -34.21 -2.94 6.75
C PRO A 65 -35.62 -3.36 6.30
N ARG A 66 -35.81 -3.54 5.01
CA ARG A 66 -37.07 -3.97 4.42
C ARG A 66 -37.47 -5.38 4.88
N GLU A 67 -36.50 -6.28 5.05
CA GLU A 67 -36.72 -7.68 5.42
C GLU A 67 -36.78 -7.88 6.95
N MET A 68 -36.41 -6.85 7.73
CA MET A 68 -36.41 -6.94 9.21
C MET A 68 -37.81 -6.73 9.75
N PRO A 69 -38.29 -7.58 10.72
CA PRO A 69 -39.56 -7.36 11.40
C PRO A 69 -39.53 -6.02 12.16
N GLU A 70 -40.64 -5.25 12.06
CA GLU A 70 -40.71 -3.90 12.62
C GLU A 70 -40.52 -3.91 14.14
N GLU A 71 -41.12 -4.90 14.82
CA GLU A 71 -41.02 -5.09 16.26
C GLU A 71 -39.62 -5.48 16.74
N LYS A 72 -38.74 -5.90 15.83
CA LYS A 72 -37.34 -6.29 16.13
C LYS A 72 -36.33 -5.19 15.89
N ILE A 73 -36.70 -4.07 15.25
CA ILE A 73 -35.75 -2.99 14.85
C ILE A 73 -34.98 -2.46 16.06
N THR A 74 -35.66 -2.12 17.14
CA THR A 74 -35.02 -1.58 18.35
C THR A 74 -34.10 -2.59 19.01
N LEU A 75 -34.53 -3.85 19.11
CA LEU A 75 -33.74 -4.95 19.66
C LEU A 75 -32.49 -5.21 18.78
N ALA A 76 -32.66 -5.23 17.46
CA ALA A 76 -31.58 -5.41 16.52
C ALA A 76 -30.56 -4.27 16.61
N ALA A 77 -31.02 -3.00 16.67
CA ALA A 77 -30.12 -1.85 16.77
C ALA A 77 -29.32 -1.88 18.08
N HIS A 78 -29.95 -2.18 19.20
CA HIS A 78 -29.32 -2.27 20.51
C HIS A 78 -28.27 -3.40 20.55
N GLY A 79 -28.60 -4.62 20.20
CA GLY A 79 -27.69 -5.78 20.28
C GLY A 79 -26.54 -5.66 19.26
N LEU A 80 -26.83 -5.20 18.03
CA LEU A 80 -25.78 -4.99 17.05
C LEU A 80 -24.86 -3.82 17.42
N ALA A 81 -25.37 -2.76 18.08
CA ALA A 81 -24.55 -1.67 18.60
C ALA A 81 -23.54 -2.17 19.63
N GLU A 82 -23.97 -3.04 20.54
CA GLU A 82 -23.11 -3.64 21.58
C GLU A 82 -22.07 -4.59 20.97
N ILE A 83 -22.47 -5.54 20.12
CA ILE A 83 -21.56 -6.53 19.53
C ILE A 83 -20.52 -5.86 18.62
N LEU A 84 -20.94 -4.88 17.83
CA LEU A 84 -20.09 -4.25 16.81
C LEU A 84 -19.43 -2.95 17.27
N ALA A 85 -19.65 -2.51 18.49
CA ALA A 85 -19.24 -1.21 19.02
C ALA A 85 -19.62 -0.06 18.06
N LEU A 86 -20.90 0.01 17.68
CA LEU A 86 -21.48 1.04 16.83
C LEU A 86 -22.43 1.95 17.62
N ASP A 87 -22.71 3.12 17.06
CA ASP A 87 -23.71 4.02 17.64
C ASP A 87 -25.14 3.48 17.39
N GLU A 88 -25.87 3.23 18.47
CA GLU A 88 -27.23 2.70 18.44
C GLU A 88 -28.19 3.67 17.71
N ALA A 89 -28.06 4.98 17.93
CA ALA A 89 -28.92 5.96 17.28
C ALA A 89 -28.73 5.97 15.76
N ALA A 90 -27.49 5.87 15.29
CA ALA A 90 -27.19 5.75 13.87
C ALA A 90 -27.71 4.44 13.25
N LEU A 91 -27.72 3.33 14.00
CA LEU A 91 -28.30 2.07 13.53
C LEU A 91 -29.84 2.16 13.47
N LEU A 92 -30.48 2.76 14.46
CA LEU A 92 -31.92 3.00 14.45
C LEU A 92 -32.34 3.87 13.25
N GLU A 93 -31.60 4.93 12.94
CA GLU A 93 -31.85 5.76 11.76
C GLU A 93 -31.77 4.93 10.47
N LYS A 94 -30.71 4.12 10.31
CA LYS A 94 -30.55 3.24 9.13
C LYS A 94 -31.67 2.21 9.01
N PHE A 95 -32.11 1.61 10.12
CA PHE A 95 -33.14 0.57 10.10
C PHE A 95 -34.55 1.14 9.93
N SER A 96 -34.75 2.42 10.22
CA SER A 96 -36.02 3.12 10.01
C SER A 96 -36.32 3.36 8.53
N ASP A 97 -35.31 3.39 7.65
CA ASP A 97 -35.51 3.50 6.21
C ASP A 97 -35.92 2.15 5.59
N ARG A 98 -37.22 1.83 5.68
CA ARG A 98 -37.83 0.61 5.16
C ARG A 98 -37.79 0.47 3.62
N ARG A 99 -37.32 1.46 2.90
CA ARG A 99 -37.13 1.39 1.44
C ARG A 99 -35.78 0.77 1.08
N SER A 100 -34.85 0.80 1.99
CA SER A 100 -33.50 0.26 1.78
C SER A 100 -33.52 -1.27 1.85
N ASN A 101 -32.99 -1.90 0.81
CA ASN A 101 -32.77 -3.35 0.76
C ASN A 101 -31.35 -3.74 1.18
N ASP A 102 -30.46 -2.76 1.31
CA ASP A 102 -29.04 -3.01 1.54
C ASP A 102 -28.36 -1.79 2.16
N CYS A 103 -28.02 -1.87 3.42
CA CYS A 103 -27.22 -0.88 4.12
C CYS A 103 -26.02 -1.53 4.79
N LEU A 104 -24.87 -0.88 4.67
CA LEU A 104 -23.65 -1.34 5.33
C LEU A 104 -23.71 -1.07 6.82
N LEU A 105 -23.44 -2.11 7.63
CA LEU A 105 -23.27 -2.02 9.07
C LEU A 105 -21.79 -1.85 9.42
N ARG A 106 -20.96 -2.83 9.05
CA ARG A 106 -19.53 -2.79 9.31
C ARG A 106 -18.74 -3.61 8.29
N TYR A 107 -17.62 -3.08 7.84
CA TYR A 107 -16.65 -3.79 7.00
C TYR A 107 -15.73 -4.66 7.84
N ARG A 108 -15.36 -5.83 7.31
CA ARG A 108 -14.18 -6.60 7.69
C ARG A 108 -14.08 -6.91 9.19
N VAL A 109 -15.19 -7.37 9.75
CA VAL A 109 -15.20 -7.91 11.12
C VAL A 109 -14.49 -9.26 11.17
N ASP A 110 -13.94 -9.59 12.31
CA ASP A 110 -13.36 -10.90 12.55
C ASP A 110 -14.44 -12.00 12.68
N ARG A 111 -13.97 -13.24 12.72
CA ARG A 111 -14.87 -14.40 12.83
C ARG A 111 -15.70 -14.36 14.11
N ALA A 112 -15.09 -13.97 15.22
CA ALA A 112 -15.77 -13.97 16.52
C ALA A 112 -16.95 -12.98 16.52
N ALA A 113 -16.76 -11.77 15.97
CA ALA A 113 -17.82 -10.78 15.86
C ALA A 113 -18.91 -11.23 14.86
N ALA A 114 -18.54 -11.86 13.74
CA ALA A 114 -19.49 -12.38 12.77
C ALA A 114 -20.35 -13.53 13.35
N ASP A 115 -19.73 -14.45 14.08
CA ASP A 115 -20.42 -15.55 14.75
C ASP A 115 -21.33 -14.99 15.85
N ALA A 116 -20.87 -14.04 16.68
CA ALA A 116 -21.72 -13.39 17.70
C ALA A 116 -22.95 -12.69 17.10
N VAL A 117 -22.79 -12.02 15.95
CA VAL A 117 -23.95 -11.44 15.23
C VAL A 117 -24.90 -12.52 14.72
N ARG A 118 -24.37 -13.64 14.22
CA ARG A 118 -25.19 -14.75 13.74
C ARG A 118 -26.01 -15.35 14.88
N ASP A 119 -25.36 -15.70 15.98
CA ASP A 119 -25.99 -16.29 17.17
C ASP A 119 -27.07 -15.35 17.73
N PHE A 120 -26.73 -14.05 17.86
CA PHE A 120 -27.71 -13.04 18.30
C PHE A 120 -28.94 -12.96 17.39
N CYS A 121 -28.75 -13.00 16.07
CA CYS A 121 -29.85 -12.95 15.10
C CYS A 121 -30.70 -14.22 15.16
N GLU A 122 -30.10 -15.39 15.32
CA GLU A 122 -30.78 -16.68 15.45
C GLU A 122 -31.62 -16.76 16.76
N GLU A 123 -31.00 -16.44 17.89
CA GLU A 123 -31.64 -16.43 19.20
C GLU A 123 -32.87 -15.50 19.27
N ASN A 124 -32.78 -14.35 18.62
CA ASN A 124 -33.84 -13.35 18.63
C ASN A 124 -34.76 -13.40 17.39
N SER A 125 -34.56 -14.37 16.49
CA SER A 125 -35.32 -14.48 15.24
C SER A 125 -35.33 -13.17 14.42
N ILE A 126 -34.16 -12.53 14.31
CA ILE A 126 -33.97 -11.31 13.53
C ILE A 126 -33.57 -11.69 12.10
N THR A 127 -34.41 -11.28 11.15
CA THR A 127 -34.14 -11.47 9.71
C THR A 127 -33.59 -10.17 9.07
N GLY A 128 -33.05 -10.26 7.85
CA GLY A 128 -32.55 -9.09 7.12
C GLY A 128 -31.13 -8.70 7.47
N ILE A 129 -30.39 -9.46 8.29
CA ILE A 129 -28.96 -9.29 8.49
C ILE A 129 -28.21 -10.27 7.59
N ARG A 130 -27.26 -9.76 6.82
CA ARG A 130 -26.43 -10.51 5.87
C ARG A 130 -24.97 -10.47 6.31
N ILE A 131 -24.39 -11.66 6.47
CA ILE A 131 -23.00 -11.86 6.86
C ILE A 131 -22.29 -12.42 5.65
N ASN A 132 -21.66 -11.55 4.88
CA ASN A 132 -20.95 -11.93 3.66
C ASN A 132 -19.49 -12.20 3.98
N GLN A 133 -18.97 -13.35 3.54
CA GLN A 133 -17.55 -13.64 3.61
C GLN A 133 -16.79 -12.62 2.75
N ASP A 134 -15.68 -12.15 3.26
CA ASP A 134 -14.82 -11.15 2.64
C ASP A 134 -13.36 -11.52 2.92
N SER A 135 -12.42 -10.86 2.25
CA SER A 135 -11.00 -11.08 2.42
C SER A 135 -10.31 -9.75 2.67
N LYS A 136 -9.39 -9.73 3.63
CA LYS A 136 -8.55 -8.56 3.88
C LYS A 136 -7.08 -8.92 3.74
N ARG A 137 -6.29 -7.98 3.26
CA ARG A 137 -4.84 -8.10 3.28
C ARG A 137 -4.34 -8.12 4.71
N TRP A 138 -3.41 -9.01 5.00
CA TRP A 138 -2.82 -9.21 6.31
C TRP A 138 -1.30 -9.24 6.23
N TYR A 139 -0.64 -8.49 7.09
CA TYR A 139 0.81 -8.39 7.20
C TYR A 139 1.27 -8.99 8.52
N PRO A 140 1.64 -10.29 8.55
CA PRO A 140 1.92 -11.02 9.79
C PRO A 140 3.03 -10.42 10.63
N GLN A 141 3.95 -9.71 10.00
CA GLN A 141 5.13 -9.11 10.63
C GLN A 141 4.90 -7.65 11.09
N GLY A 142 3.67 -7.14 11.02
CA GLY A 142 3.34 -5.77 11.42
C GLY A 142 4.16 -4.72 10.68
N ALA A 143 4.86 -3.85 11.41
CA ALA A 143 5.63 -2.75 10.85
C ALA A 143 6.91 -3.15 10.08
N PHE A 144 7.28 -4.45 10.11
CA PHE A 144 8.44 -4.96 9.41
C PHE A 144 8.32 -4.75 7.89
N LEU A 145 9.32 -4.13 7.28
CA LEU A 145 9.39 -3.84 5.85
C LEU A 145 8.22 -2.99 5.30
N ALA A 146 7.48 -2.29 6.15
CA ALA A 146 6.23 -1.61 5.80
C ALA A 146 6.36 -0.62 4.64
N SER A 147 7.44 0.18 4.60
CA SER A 147 7.66 1.17 3.54
C SER A 147 7.95 0.56 2.16
N VAL A 148 8.40 -0.70 2.13
CA VAL A 148 8.63 -1.48 0.90
C VAL A 148 7.36 -2.22 0.49
N LEU A 149 6.73 -2.95 1.41
CA LEU A 149 5.50 -3.68 1.14
C LEU A 149 4.37 -2.73 0.73
N GLY A 150 4.22 -1.63 1.44
CA GLY A 150 3.05 -0.78 1.30
C GLY A 150 1.81 -1.41 1.94
N PHE A 151 0.64 -1.07 1.43
CA PHE A 151 -0.64 -1.59 1.93
C PHE A 151 -1.73 -1.49 0.86
N THR A 152 -2.86 -2.16 1.11
CA THR A 152 -4.05 -2.13 0.25
C THR A 152 -5.17 -1.30 0.87
N ASN A 153 -6.10 -0.83 0.04
CA ASN A 153 -7.34 -0.19 0.48
C ASN A 153 -8.41 -1.22 0.90
N VAL A 154 -9.62 -0.74 1.15
CA VAL A 154 -10.77 -1.60 1.51
C VAL A 154 -11.24 -2.50 0.37
N ASP A 155 -10.87 -2.23 -0.88
CA ASP A 155 -11.21 -3.05 -2.04
C ASP A 155 -10.05 -4.00 -2.42
N ASN A 156 -9.06 -4.17 -1.52
CA ASN A 156 -7.82 -4.92 -1.73
C ASN A 156 -6.94 -4.41 -2.88
N ALA A 157 -7.18 -3.21 -3.42
CA ALA A 157 -6.28 -2.57 -4.38
C ALA A 157 -5.06 -1.96 -3.70
N GLY A 158 -3.90 -2.06 -4.32
CA GLY A 158 -2.64 -1.53 -3.79
C GLY A 158 -2.62 0.00 -3.74
N VAL A 159 -2.13 0.57 -2.63
CA VAL A 159 -2.07 2.03 -2.41
C VAL A 159 -0.64 2.54 -2.36
N ALA A 160 0.29 1.75 -1.87
CA ALA A 160 1.70 2.13 -1.70
C ALA A 160 2.61 0.91 -1.89
N GLY A 161 3.91 1.15 -2.04
CA GLY A 161 4.96 0.13 -2.06
C GLY A 161 4.78 -0.91 -3.16
N LEU A 162 5.19 -2.14 -2.88
CA LEU A 162 5.06 -3.28 -3.80
C LEU A 162 3.60 -3.65 -4.06
N GLU A 163 2.72 -3.46 -3.08
CA GLU A 163 1.29 -3.67 -3.26
C GLU A 163 0.72 -2.81 -4.41
N LEU A 164 1.18 -1.56 -4.53
CA LEU A 164 0.80 -0.67 -5.63
C LEU A 164 1.54 -1.02 -6.93
N LYS A 165 2.85 -1.26 -6.84
CA LYS A 165 3.69 -1.49 -8.02
C LYS A 165 3.29 -2.74 -8.79
N TYR A 166 2.90 -3.78 -8.06
CA TYR A 166 2.52 -5.08 -8.60
C TYR A 166 1.03 -5.38 -8.45
N ASP A 167 0.19 -4.31 -8.39
CA ASP A 167 -1.24 -4.46 -8.15
C ASP A 167 -1.91 -5.40 -9.17
N ASP A 168 -1.66 -5.18 -10.45
CA ASP A 168 -2.21 -5.99 -11.55
C ASP A 168 -1.82 -7.48 -11.46
N LEU A 169 -0.61 -7.77 -10.99
CA LEU A 169 -0.07 -9.12 -10.86
C LEU A 169 -0.59 -9.82 -9.59
N LEU A 170 -0.65 -9.06 -8.50
CA LEU A 170 -1.12 -9.57 -7.22
C LEU A 170 -2.63 -9.74 -7.17
N THR A 171 -3.39 -8.91 -7.90
CA THR A 171 -4.86 -8.99 -7.94
C THR A 171 -5.27 -10.14 -8.84
N GLY A 172 -5.92 -11.16 -8.28
CA GLY A 172 -6.45 -12.29 -9.06
C GLY A 172 -7.68 -11.93 -9.88
N GLU A 173 -8.26 -12.91 -10.53
CA GLU A 173 -9.53 -12.78 -11.26
C GLU A 173 -10.69 -13.24 -10.39
N ASN A 174 -11.65 -12.34 -10.16
CA ASN A 174 -12.83 -12.65 -9.36
C ASN A 174 -13.68 -13.74 -10.01
N GLY A 175 -14.20 -14.63 -9.17
CA GLY A 175 -15.22 -15.58 -9.55
C GLY A 175 -16.59 -14.95 -9.63
N VAL A 176 -17.53 -15.64 -10.29
CA VAL A 176 -18.93 -15.23 -10.37
C VAL A 176 -19.80 -16.46 -10.11
N VAL A 177 -20.70 -16.36 -9.16
CA VAL A 177 -21.76 -17.33 -8.91
C VAL A 177 -23.07 -16.75 -9.41
N LEU A 178 -23.67 -17.41 -10.40
CA LEU A 178 -24.96 -17.06 -10.97
C LEU A 178 -26.03 -17.86 -10.24
N THR A 179 -26.79 -17.19 -9.38
CA THR A 179 -27.88 -17.82 -8.61
C THR A 179 -29.24 -17.33 -9.13
N ALA A 180 -30.13 -18.24 -9.51
CA ALA A 180 -31.49 -17.87 -9.86
C ALA A 180 -32.30 -17.49 -8.63
N VAL A 181 -32.94 -16.33 -8.67
CA VAL A 181 -33.81 -15.80 -7.61
C VAL A 181 -35.23 -15.58 -8.14
N ASN A 182 -36.22 -15.74 -7.26
CA ASN A 182 -37.62 -15.39 -7.61
C ASN A 182 -37.82 -13.87 -7.59
N ALA A 183 -39.01 -13.42 -7.98
CA ALA A 183 -39.37 -11.98 -7.99
C ALA A 183 -39.25 -11.30 -6.61
N TRP A 184 -39.14 -12.07 -5.53
CA TRP A 184 -38.99 -11.62 -4.15
C TRP A 184 -37.53 -11.67 -3.65
N GLY A 185 -36.58 -12.15 -4.51
CA GLY A 185 -35.15 -12.24 -4.18
C GLY A 185 -34.73 -13.51 -3.45
N TYR A 186 -35.62 -14.50 -3.28
CA TYR A 186 -35.28 -15.79 -2.68
C TYR A 186 -34.65 -16.73 -3.73
N THR A 187 -33.62 -17.44 -3.33
CA THR A 187 -32.95 -18.47 -4.15
C THR A 187 -33.93 -19.61 -4.51
N LEU A 188 -33.95 -20.00 -5.77
CA LEU A 188 -34.76 -21.12 -6.25
C LEU A 188 -33.98 -22.44 -6.07
N GLU A 189 -34.53 -23.43 -5.41
CA GLU A 189 -33.87 -24.73 -5.08
C GLU A 189 -33.48 -25.57 -6.30
N GLN A 190 -33.90 -25.21 -7.51
CA GLN A 190 -33.59 -25.89 -8.78
C GLN A 190 -32.89 -24.98 -9.77
N SER A 191 -32.11 -24.01 -9.30
CA SER A 191 -31.43 -23.04 -10.13
C SER A 191 -30.17 -23.61 -10.79
N TYR A 192 -29.96 -23.25 -12.03
CA TYR A 192 -28.71 -23.44 -12.72
C TYR A 192 -27.65 -22.52 -12.08
N GLU A 193 -26.76 -23.09 -11.28
CA GLU A 193 -25.57 -22.41 -10.80
C GLU A 193 -24.49 -22.54 -11.88
N THR A 194 -24.09 -21.41 -12.48
CA THR A 194 -22.85 -21.38 -13.26
C THR A 194 -21.80 -20.76 -12.36
N GLU A 195 -20.89 -21.57 -11.87
CA GLU A 195 -19.75 -21.09 -11.07
C GLU A 195 -18.55 -20.82 -12.00
N ARG A 196 -18.07 -19.59 -11.99
CA ARG A 196 -16.71 -19.27 -12.44
C ARG A 196 -15.87 -19.11 -11.18
N PHE A 197 -14.99 -20.06 -10.92
CA PHE A 197 -14.11 -20.02 -9.77
C PHE A 197 -13.16 -18.83 -9.83
N PRO A 198 -12.90 -18.16 -8.69
CA PRO A 198 -11.89 -17.12 -8.64
C PRO A 198 -10.49 -17.73 -8.88
N THR A 199 -9.65 -16.98 -9.57
CA THR A 199 -8.24 -17.34 -9.76
C THR A 199 -7.38 -16.47 -8.87
N GLU A 200 -6.61 -17.07 -7.97
CA GLU A 200 -5.69 -16.37 -7.08
C GLU A 200 -4.65 -15.57 -7.89
N GLY A 201 -4.29 -14.37 -7.40
CA GLY A 201 -3.24 -13.57 -8.01
C GLY A 201 -1.86 -14.21 -7.86
N ASP A 202 -0.93 -13.82 -8.72
CA ASP A 202 0.44 -14.30 -8.67
C ASP A 202 1.17 -13.84 -7.42
N GLY A 203 1.98 -14.72 -6.83
CA GLY A 203 2.78 -14.41 -5.65
C GLY A 203 4.10 -13.73 -6.00
N LEU A 204 4.63 -12.94 -5.06
CA LEU A 204 5.96 -12.33 -5.17
C LEU A 204 6.94 -12.98 -4.20
N ARG A 205 8.17 -13.22 -4.66
CA ARG A 205 9.31 -13.53 -3.81
C ARG A 205 10.36 -12.45 -3.96
N LEU A 206 10.66 -11.76 -2.86
CA LEU A 206 11.57 -10.63 -2.82
C LEU A 206 13.03 -11.10 -2.73
N THR A 207 13.96 -10.19 -3.03
CA THR A 207 15.39 -10.37 -2.74
C THR A 207 15.74 -10.07 -1.28
N ILE A 208 14.81 -9.50 -0.53
CA ILE A 208 14.97 -9.14 0.89
C ILE A 208 15.20 -10.40 1.73
N ASP A 209 16.31 -10.43 2.45
CA ASP A 209 16.62 -11.42 3.49
C ASP A 209 16.06 -10.95 4.83
N SER A 210 15.24 -11.80 5.46
CA SER A 210 14.53 -11.40 6.68
C SER A 210 15.47 -11.11 7.87
N CYS A 211 16.58 -11.83 7.99
CA CYS A 211 17.56 -11.61 9.03
C CYS A 211 18.31 -10.29 8.84
N ILE A 212 18.78 -10.04 7.61
CA ILE A 212 19.49 -8.78 7.28
C ILE A 212 18.56 -7.58 7.47
N GLN A 213 17.31 -7.71 7.05
CA GLN A 213 16.28 -6.68 7.23
C GLN A 213 16.05 -6.37 8.72
N HIS A 214 15.93 -7.41 9.56
CA HIS A 214 15.73 -7.23 10.99
C HIS A 214 16.92 -6.53 11.66
N TYR A 215 18.15 -6.91 11.30
CA TYR A 215 19.33 -6.22 11.81
C TYR A 215 19.37 -4.75 11.37
N LEU A 216 19.00 -4.45 10.12
CA LEU A 216 18.96 -3.09 9.61
C LEU A 216 17.94 -2.23 10.37
N GLU A 217 16.71 -2.74 10.56
CA GLU A 217 15.66 -2.01 11.28
C GLU A 217 16.06 -1.72 12.73
N ASN A 218 16.62 -2.70 13.42
CA ASN A 218 17.12 -2.53 14.79
C ASN A 218 18.27 -1.51 14.86
N ALA A 219 19.23 -1.59 13.94
CA ALA A 219 20.35 -0.65 13.88
C ALA A 219 19.89 0.79 13.62
N LEU A 220 18.93 0.97 12.70
CA LEU A 220 18.35 2.29 12.43
C LEU A 220 17.56 2.83 13.63
N SER A 221 16.74 2.00 14.26
CA SER A 221 16.01 2.38 15.47
C SER A 221 16.95 2.81 16.58
N TYR A 222 18.01 2.03 16.84
CA TYR A 222 19.04 2.37 17.82
C TYR A 222 19.74 3.70 17.47
N ALA A 223 20.18 3.88 16.23
CA ALA A 223 20.86 5.09 15.79
C ALA A 223 19.97 6.34 15.91
N VAL A 224 18.69 6.23 15.59
CA VAL A 224 17.72 7.33 15.74
C VAL A 224 17.56 7.73 17.21
N GLN A 225 17.49 6.78 18.12
CA GLN A 225 17.35 7.03 19.55
C GLN A 225 18.65 7.61 20.14
N GLU A 226 19.79 6.98 19.87
CA GLU A 226 21.09 7.37 20.41
C GLU A 226 21.53 8.76 19.95
N HIS A 227 21.28 9.08 18.69
CA HIS A 227 21.71 10.35 18.08
C HIS A 227 20.59 11.38 17.97
N HIS A 228 19.43 11.15 18.57
CA HIS A 228 18.28 12.05 18.56
C HIS A 228 17.94 12.57 17.16
N VAL A 229 17.87 11.66 16.18
CA VAL A 229 17.58 12.02 14.78
C VAL A 229 16.17 12.58 14.66
N ALA A 230 16.07 13.87 14.32
CA ALA A 230 14.81 14.61 14.41
C ALA A 230 13.82 14.32 13.27
N ALA A 231 14.30 13.91 12.09
CA ALA A 231 13.44 13.82 10.91
C ALA A 231 13.27 12.38 10.41
N ARG A 232 14.33 11.75 9.93
CA ARG A 232 14.29 10.41 9.33
C ARG A 232 15.67 9.79 9.28
N ALA A 233 15.71 8.46 9.28
CA ALA A 233 16.89 7.70 8.89
C ALA A 233 16.49 6.66 7.83
N VAL A 234 17.44 6.33 6.97
CA VAL A 234 17.27 5.39 5.85
C VAL A 234 18.46 4.47 5.82
N GLY A 235 18.23 3.19 5.56
CA GLY A 235 19.27 2.20 5.33
C GLY A 235 18.91 1.29 4.17
N ILE A 236 19.91 0.95 3.37
CA ILE A 236 19.82 0.00 2.26
C ILE A 236 21.02 -0.93 2.35
N VAL A 237 20.79 -2.22 2.24
CA VAL A 237 21.83 -3.25 2.10
C VAL A 237 21.65 -3.91 0.74
N MET A 238 22.71 -3.88 -0.06
CA MET A 238 22.69 -4.37 -1.44
C MET A 238 23.85 -5.34 -1.67
N ASP A 239 23.61 -6.42 -2.40
CA ASP A 239 24.68 -7.25 -2.96
C ASP A 239 25.32 -6.53 -4.16
N VAL A 240 26.57 -6.18 -4.01
CA VAL A 240 27.31 -5.42 -5.04
C VAL A 240 27.57 -6.22 -6.33
N ASN A 241 27.46 -7.54 -6.30
CA ASN A 241 27.70 -8.37 -7.48
C ASN A 241 26.45 -8.55 -8.34
N THR A 242 25.27 -8.51 -7.73
CA THR A 242 23.99 -8.78 -8.41
C THR A 242 23.11 -7.55 -8.51
N GLY A 243 23.33 -6.54 -7.65
CA GLY A 243 22.44 -5.39 -7.49
C GLY A 243 21.19 -5.71 -6.66
N ALA A 244 21.04 -6.93 -6.13
CA ALA A 244 19.90 -7.31 -5.32
C ALA A 244 19.85 -6.53 -4.01
N VAL A 245 18.70 -5.92 -3.71
CA VAL A 245 18.46 -5.26 -2.42
C VAL A 245 18.13 -6.34 -1.39
N LEU A 246 19.03 -6.53 -0.41
CA LEU A 246 18.89 -7.54 0.64
C LEU A 246 18.11 -7.00 1.85
N ALA A 247 18.16 -5.70 2.09
CA ALA A 247 17.36 -5.02 3.10
C ALA A 247 17.16 -3.55 2.74
N MET A 248 16.00 -3.00 3.11
CA MET A 248 15.68 -1.58 2.96
C MET A 248 14.74 -1.15 4.08
N SER A 249 15.12 -0.12 4.82
CA SER A 249 14.29 0.39 5.91
C SER A 249 14.33 1.91 5.99
N THR A 250 13.22 2.48 6.44
CA THR A 250 13.09 3.91 6.73
C THR A 250 12.46 4.11 8.10
N THR A 251 12.93 5.10 8.85
CA THR A 251 12.30 5.48 10.11
C THR A 251 11.79 6.93 10.04
N PRO A 252 10.67 7.26 10.71
CA PRO A 252 9.72 6.37 11.38
C PRO A 252 9.00 5.44 10.40
N SER A 253 8.65 4.23 10.86
CA SER A 253 7.86 3.23 10.13
C SER A 253 6.40 3.26 10.60
N TYR A 254 5.53 2.42 10.03
CA TYR A 254 4.12 2.30 10.39
C TYR A 254 3.67 0.83 10.29
N ASP A 255 2.50 0.48 10.86
CA ASP A 255 1.91 -0.84 10.65
C ASP A 255 1.01 -0.83 9.40
N PRO A 256 1.30 -1.62 8.37
CA PRO A 256 0.47 -1.70 7.16
C PRO A 256 -0.91 -2.35 7.41
N ASN A 257 -1.13 -3.02 8.55
CA ASN A 257 -2.46 -3.47 8.96
C ASN A 257 -3.33 -2.28 9.42
N GLU A 258 -2.71 -1.22 9.95
CA GLU A 258 -3.38 0.00 10.40
C GLU A 258 -2.76 1.28 9.77
N PRO A 259 -2.70 1.39 8.44
CA PRO A 259 -1.89 2.40 7.75
C PRO A 259 -2.35 3.85 8.02
N ARG A 260 -3.58 4.02 8.48
CA ARG A 260 -4.15 5.34 8.78
C ARG A 260 -3.81 5.87 10.16
N VAL A 261 -3.32 5.01 11.06
CA VAL A 261 -2.83 5.40 12.39
C VAL A 261 -1.46 6.04 12.23
N ILE A 262 -1.30 7.26 12.75
CA ILE A 262 0.00 7.94 12.72
C ILE A 262 0.91 7.30 13.78
N ALA A 263 1.96 6.63 13.31
CA ALA A 263 2.91 5.92 14.17
C ALA A 263 3.84 6.90 14.91
N ASP A 264 4.30 7.95 14.22
CA ASP A 264 5.16 8.97 14.82
C ASP A 264 4.40 9.80 15.87
N THR A 265 4.90 9.77 17.11
CA THR A 265 4.25 10.44 18.25
C THR A 265 4.24 11.96 18.11
N ALA A 266 5.29 12.56 17.57
CA ALA A 266 5.37 14.01 17.40
C ALA A 266 4.39 14.49 16.33
N ALA A 267 4.32 13.79 15.21
CA ALA A 267 3.35 14.07 14.15
C ALA A 267 1.91 13.86 14.65
N ARG A 268 1.64 12.80 15.40
CA ARG A 268 0.33 12.53 16.00
C ARG A 268 -0.10 13.63 16.94
N ASN A 269 0.77 14.05 17.88
CA ASN A 269 0.47 15.14 18.82
C ASN A 269 0.19 16.45 18.08
N THR A 270 0.92 16.73 16.98
CA THR A 270 0.67 17.91 16.14
C THR A 270 -0.71 17.87 15.51
N VAL A 271 -1.14 16.71 14.99
CA VAL A 271 -2.48 16.52 14.40
C VAL A 271 -3.57 16.64 15.47
N GLU A 272 -3.36 16.07 16.65
CA GLU A 272 -4.34 16.10 17.75
C GLU A 272 -4.54 17.49 18.35
N ALA A 273 -3.51 18.35 18.30
CA ALA A 273 -3.61 19.74 18.76
C ALA A 273 -4.47 20.63 17.83
N LEU A 274 -4.79 20.18 16.63
CA LEU A 274 -5.56 20.91 15.64
C LEU A 274 -7.03 20.49 15.63
N THR A 275 -7.91 21.38 15.11
CA THR A 275 -9.35 21.13 14.97
C THR A 275 -9.85 21.48 13.57
N GLY A 276 -11.04 21.01 13.22
CA GLY A 276 -11.69 21.36 11.95
C GLY A 276 -10.88 20.95 10.71
N ASP A 277 -10.88 21.80 9.70
CA ASP A 277 -10.22 21.52 8.41
C ASP A 277 -8.69 21.52 8.52
N ALA A 278 -8.11 22.29 9.44
CA ALA A 278 -6.67 22.26 9.72
C ALA A 278 -6.22 20.88 10.22
N ARG A 279 -6.99 20.24 11.09
CA ARG A 279 -6.73 18.87 11.55
C ARG A 279 -6.81 17.85 10.41
N LYS A 280 -7.83 17.96 9.55
CA LYS A 280 -7.98 17.06 8.38
C LYS A 280 -6.78 17.15 7.45
N ALA A 281 -6.36 18.38 7.11
CA ALA A 281 -5.22 18.62 6.24
C ALA A 281 -3.90 18.09 6.86
N ALA A 282 -3.67 18.35 8.14
CA ALA A 282 -2.50 17.87 8.87
C ALA A 282 -2.48 16.33 8.96
N LEU A 283 -3.62 15.69 9.21
CA LEU A 283 -3.75 14.24 9.23
C LEU A 283 -3.41 13.63 7.88
N GLN A 284 -3.97 14.17 6.80
CA GLN A 284 -3.70 13.70 5.44
C GLN A 284 -2.22 13.83 5.08
N LEU A 285 -1.59 14.95 5.41
CA LEU A 285 -0.17 15.17 5.18
C LEU A 285 0.70 14.19 5.98
N ALA A 286 0.39 13.97 7.26
CA ALA A 286 1.11 13.03 8.12
C ALA A 286 1.01 11.60 7.59
N GLN A 287 -0.19 11.17 7.15
CA GLN A 287 -0.41 9.87 6.53
C GLN A 287 0.40 9.70 5.24
N GLN A 288 0.31 10.66 4.32
CA GLN A 288 1.08 10.62 3.07
C GLN A 288 2.59 10.60 3.33
N THR A 289 3.06 11.32 4.35
CA THR A 289 4.48 11.36 4.73
C THR A 289 4.96 10.02 5.29
N GLN A 290 4.16 9.33 6.10
CA GLN A 290 4.55 8.03 6.67
C GLN A 290 4.51 6.91 5.64
N TRP A 291 3.57 6.92 4.68
CA TRP A 291 3.45 5.87 3.66
C TRP A 291 4.56 5.89 2.62
N ARG A 292 5.18 7.06 2.43
CA ARG A 292 6.23 7.26 1.43
C ARG A 292 7.50 6.50 1.80
N ASN A 293 8.03 5.71 0.86
CA ASN A 293 9.35 5.11 1.03
C ASN A 293 10.44 6.17 0.81
N LYS A 294 10.96 6.68 1.92
CA LYS A 294 11.96 7.77 1.92
C LYS A 294 13.30 7.35 1.30
N ALA A 295 13.59 6.03 1.27
CA ALA A 295 14.79 5.50 0.64
C ALA A 295 14.79 5.67 -0.89
N VAL A 296 13.59 5.70 -1.49
CA VAL A 296 13.40 5.79 -2.94
C VAL A 296 12.99 7.20 -3.35
N SER A 297 12.11 7.85 -2.60
CA SER A 297 11.45 9.09 -3.03
C SER A 297 12.05 10.37 -2.48
N ASP A 298 12.94 10.30 -1.49
CA ASP A 298 13.52 11.50 -0.89
C ASP A 298 14.89 11.80 -1.47
N LEU A 299 15.07 13.05 -1.87
CA LEU A 299 16.37 13.59 -2.27
C LEU A 299 17.13 14.12 -1.07
N TYR A 300 18.46 14.04 -1.12
CA TYR A 300 19.35 14.64 -0.13
C TYR A 300 20.66 15.10 -0.77
N GLU A 301 21.33 16.04 -0.11
CA GLU A 301 22.67 16.48 -0.52
C GLU A 301 23.73 15.51 0.03
N PRO A 302 24.45 14.74 -0.81
CA PRO A 302 25.35 13.69 -0.36
C PRO A 302 26.59 14.22 0.39
N GLY A 303 26.92 15.51 0.21
CA GLY A 303 28.05 16.13 0.87
C GLY A 303 29.38 15.43 0.57
N SER A 304 30.17 15.18 1.60
CA SER A 304 31.51 14.59 1.47
C SER A 304 31.55 13.15 0.95
N VAL A 305 30.44 12.42 0.99
CA VAL A 305 30.36 11.06 0.40
C VAL A 305 30.58 11.13 -1.11
N PHE A 306 30.17 12.22 -1.77
CA PHE A 306 30.38 12.43 -3.20
C PHE A 306 31.86 12.54 -3.61
N LYS A 307 32.75 12.83 -2.66
CA LYS A 307 34.19 12.85 -2.91
C LYS A 307 34.76 11.51 -3.36
N LEU A 308 34.13 10.41 -2.98
CA LEU A 308 34.51 9.07 -3.44
C LEU A 308 34.37 8.95 -4.96
N ILE A 309 33.25 9.45 -5.50
CA ILE A 309 32.98 9.45 -6.95
C ILE A 309 33.99 10.35 -7.67
N THR A 310 34.23 11.56 -7.16
CA THR A 310 35.22 12.49 -7.72
C THR A 310 36.61 11.90 -7.71
N CYS A 311 37.00 11.20 -6.63
CA CYS A 311 38.30 10.55 -6.50
C CYS A 311 38.45 9.39 -7.49
N ALA A 312 37.44 8.51 -7.56
CA ALA A 312 37.43 7.36 -8.46
C ALA A 312 37.53 7.82 -9.93
N ALA A 313 36.71 8.78 -10.33
CA ALA A 313 36.73 9.37 -11.68
C ALA A 313 38.10 9.98 -12.04
N ALA A 314 38.69 10.72 -11.12
CA ALA A 314 39.99 11.36 -11.38
C ALA A 314 41.18 10.37 -11.46
N LEU A 315 41.10 9.28 -10.68
CA LEU A 315 42.08 8.18 -10.73
C LEU A 315 41.95 7.38 -12.03
N ASP A 316 40.76 7.00 -12.40
CA ASP A 316 40.45 6.19 -13.58
C ASP A 316 40.76 6.95 -14.88
N ALA A 317 40.42 8.24 -14.92
CA ALA A 317 40.78 9.13 -16.05
C ALA A 317 42.29 9.45 -16.14
N GLY A 318 43.11 9.02 -15.18
CA GLY A 318 44.54 9.36 -15.11
C GLY A 318 44.82 10.83 -14.81
N ALA A 319 43.82 11.63 -14.45
CA ALA A 319 43.98 13.04 -14.09
C ALA A 319 44.81 13.24 -12.80
N ILE A 320 44.77 12.23 -11.93
CA ILE A 320 45.58 12.11 -10.72
C ILE A 320 46.11 10.68 -10.55
N THR A 321 47.11 10.52 -9.70
CA THR A 321 47.59 9.22 -9.25
C THR A 321 47.57 9.17 -7.73
N LYS A 322 47.71 7.97 -7.13
CA LYS A 322 47.79 7.80 -5.67
C LYS A 322 48.92 8.61 -5.02
N HIS A 323 49.94 9.02 -5.81
CA HIS A 323 51.07 9.82 -5.38
C HIS A 323 50.90 11.32 -5.63
N SER A 324 49.81 11.74 -6.24
CA SER A 324 49.53 13.17 -6.46
C SER A 324 49.36 13.89 -5.12
N ASN A 325 49.91 15.11 -5.06
CA ASN A 325 49.85 15.96 -3.89
C ASN A 325 49.04 17.23 -4.15
N PHE A 326 48.40 17.71 -3.10
CA PHE A 326 47.54 18.88 -3.07
C PHE A 326 47.86 19.73 -1.86
N TYR A 327 47.54 21.02 -1.95
CA TYR A 327 47.76 21.94 -0.86
C TYR A 327 46.45 22.53 -0.36
N CYS A 328 46.26 22.48 0.94
CA CYS A 328 45.11 23.06 1.63
C CYS A 328 45.55 24.21 2.50
N GLY A 329 45.29 25.41 2.08
CA GLY A 329 45.59 26.66 2.80
C GLY A 329 44.42 27.15 3.63
N GLU A 330 44.27 28.46 3.72
CA GLU A 330 43.14 29.08 4.43
C GLU A 330 41.84 28.96 3.64
N SER A 331 41.90 29.24 2.36
CA SER A 331 40.75 29.13 1.45
C SER A 331 41.23 28.89 0.01
N ILE A 332 40.34 28.43 -0.83
CA ILE A 332 40.48 28.38 -2.29
C ILE A 332 39.34 29.18 -2.92
N SER A 333 39.65 29.99 -3.92
CA SER A 333 38.63 30.75 -4.67
C SER A 333 38.30 30.07 -5.98
N VAL A 334 37.02 29.84 -6.24
CA VAL A 334 36.50 29.31 -7.50
C VAL A 334 35.38 30.22 -7.98
N ALA A 335 35.51 30.76 -9.18
CA ALA A 335 34.53 31.66 -9.78
C ALA A 335 34.10 32.82 -8.84
N GLY A 336 35.04 33.39 -8.09
CA GLY A 336 34.75 34.48 -7.13
C GLY A 336 34.24 34.05 -5.76
N THR A 337 33.87 32.77 -5.58
CA THR A 337 33.39 32.25 -4.28
C THR A 337 34.56 31.59 -3.52
N ARG A 338 34.69 31.92 -2.22
CA ARG A 338 35.68 31.33 -1.33
C ARG A 338 35.16 30.08 -0.66
N PHE A 339 35.95 29.02 -0.72
CA PHE A 339 35.65 27.74 -0.06
C PHE A 339 36.70 27.43 1.01
N HIS A 340 36.22 26.92 2.13
CA HIS A 340 37.00 26.53 3.28
C HIS A 340 36.76 25.03 3.60
N CYS A 341 37.70 24.41 4.30
CA CYS A 341 37.44 23.13 4.93
C CYS A 341 36.57 23.29 6.18
N ALA A 342 35.99 22.19 6.67
CA ALA A 342 35.21 22.20 7.90
C ALA A 342 36.01 22.83 9.05
N ASN A 343 35.38 23.67 9.86
CA ASN A 343 35.98 24.40 10.98
C ASN A 343 37.22 25.23 10.56
N HIS A 344 37.30 25.70 9.32
CA HIS A 344 38.41 26.46 8.77
C HIS A 344 39.79 25.78 8.91
N LYS A 345 39.79 24.42 8.97
CA LYS A 345 41.00 23.64 9.16
C LYS A 345 41.94 23.78 7.97
N ARG A 346 43.23 23.93 8.24
CA ARG A 346 44.30 23.99 7.24
C ARG A 346 45.09 22.71 7.31
N HIS A 347 45.09 21.93 6.22
CA HIS A 347 45.74 20.61 6.23
C HIS A 347 47.15 20.64 5.66
N GLY A 348 47.56 21.76 5.02
CA GLY A 348 48.86 21.89 4.37
C GLY A 348 49.01 21.02 3.11
N ALA A 349 50.23 20.56 2.88
CA ALA A 349 50.52 19.62 1.81
C ALA A 349 50.05 18.22 2.19
N GLN A 350 49.30 17.56 1.31
CA GLN A 350 48.73 16.21 1.58
C GLN A 350 48.61 15.41 0.28
N SER A 351 48.77 14.11 0.38
CA SER A 351 48.51 13.17 -0.70
C SER A 351 47.00 13.02 -0.97
N VAL A 352 46.63 12.32 -2.04
CA VAL A 352 45.21 11.96 -2.32
C VAL A 352 44.59 11.19 -1.16
N THR A 353 45.31 10.22 -0.60
CA THR A 353 44.84 9.42 0.57
C THR A 353 44.56 10.32 1.77
N GLN A 354 45.51 11.18 2.14
CA GLN A 354 45.34 12.13 3.24
C GLN A 354 44.23 13.15 2.97
N ALA A 355 44.06 13.58 1.70
CA ALA A 355 42.97 14.47 1.32
C ALA A 355 41.59 13.82 1.49
N LEU A 356 41.51 12.51 1.23
CA LEU A 356 40.27 11.73 1.44
C LEU A 356 40.02 11.48 2.94
N GLU A 357 41.01 11.03 3.69
CA GLU A 357 40.96 10.81 5.15
C GLU A 357 40.55 12.10 5.89
N ASN A 358 41.10 13.23 5.51
CA ASN A 358 40.78 14.54 6.08
C ASN A 358 39.48 15.14 5.52
N SER A 359 38.83 14.50 4.56
CA SER A 359 37.71 15.05 3.83
C SER A 359 37.92 16.50 3.36
N CYS A 360 39.11 16.78 2.78
CA CYS A 360 39.57 18.13 2.48
C CYS A 360 38.84 18.73 1.29
N ASN A 361 37.99 19.73 1.51
CA ASN A 361 37.24 20.40 0.43
C ASN A 361 38.17 21.03 -0.62
N GLN A 362 39.25 21.73 -0.19
CA GLN A 362 40.12 22.43 -1.11
C GLN A 362 40.89 21.46 -2.03
N SER A 363 41.34 20.31 -1.50
CA SER A 363 41.99 19.29 -2.32
C SER A 363 41.02 18.68 -3.33
N PHE A 364 39.77 18.41 -2.94
CA PHE A 364 38.78 17.88 -3.86
C PHE A 364 38.32 18.87 -4.92
N ILE A 365 38.31 20.18 -4.65
CA ILE A 365 38.15 21.22 -5.67
C ILE A 365 39.28 21.16 -6.67
N GLN A 366 40.53 21.01 -6.22
CA GLN A 366 41.70 20.89 -7.10
C GLN A 366 41.67 19.59 -7.91
N ILE A 367 41.23 18.47 -7.32
CA ILE A 367 41.05 17.18 -8.01
C ILE A 367 40.00 17.32 -9.12
N GLY A 368 38.82 17.88 -8.81
CA GLY A 368 37.78 18.12 -9.80
C GLY A 368 38.22 19.06 -10.93
N ALA A 369 38.99 20.11 -10.60
CA ALA A 369 39.53 21.01 -11.61
C ALA A 369 40.56 20.33 -12.55
N ARG A 370 41.37 19.37 -12.02
CA ARG A 370 42.28 18.57 -12.87
C ARG A 370 41.55 17.57 -13.74
N LEU A 371 40.46 16.96 -13.23
CA LEU A 371 39.59 16.06 -14.00
C LEU A 371 38.92 16.78 -15.18
N GLY A 372 38.53 18.02 -14.95
CA GLY A 372 37.83 18.82 -15.94
C GLY A 372 36.33 18.52 -16.03
N ARG A 373 35.62 19.48 -16.67
CA ARG A 373 34.15 19.44 -16.72
C ARG A 373 33.60 18.26 -17.52
N GLU A 374 34.14 18.00 -18.70
CA GLU A 374 33.64 16.97 -19.62
C GLU A 374 33.79 15.61 -18.98
N ALA A 375 35.01 15.22 -18.57
CA ALA A 375 35.26 13.95 -17.93
C ALA A 375 34.42 13.80 -16.64
N PHE A 376 34.30 14.87 -15.82
CA PHE A 376 33.42 14.80 -14.64
C PHE A 376 31.99 14.49 -14.99
N CYS A 377 31.42 15.09 -16.05
CA CYS A 377 30.05 14.84 -16.49
C CYS A 377 29.88 13.43 -17.05
N ASP A 378 30.89 12.90 -17.76
CA ASP A 378 30.85 11.54 -18.30
C ASP A 378 30.88 10.48 -17.19
N TYR A 379 31.75 10.66 -16.19
CA TYR A 379 31.78 9.77 -15.02
C TYR A 379 30.52 9.89 -14.17
N PHE A 380 29.97 11.10 -14.02
CA PHE A 380 28.70 11.30 -13.33
C PHE A 380 27.57 10.47 -13.98
N ALA A 381 27.55 10.46 -15.32
CA ALA A 381 26.60 9.62 -16.06
C ALA A 381 26.94 8.12 -15.94
N ALA A 382 28.24 7.75 -16.04
CA ALA A 382 28.67 6.36 -15.93
C ALA A 382 28.38 5.72 -14.56
N PHE A 383 28.38 6.52 -13.49
CA PHE A 383 27.92 6.09 -12.16
C PHE A 383 26.38 6.00 -12.03
N GLY A 384 25.62 6.20 -13.12
CA GLY A 384 24.17 6.13 -13.14
C GLY A 384 23.46 7.29 -12.43
N LEU A 385 24.15 8.42 -12.15
CA LEU A 385 23.59 9.53 -11.37
C LEU A 385 22.70 10.50 -12.18
N ARG A 386 22.46 10.19 -13.46
CA ARG A 386 21.60 10.99 -14.36
C ARG A 386 20.25 10.38 -14.63
N GLU A 387 20.08 9.12 -14.33
CA GLU A 387 18.90 8.35 -14.69
C GLU A 387 18.32 7.67 -13.44
N PRO A 388 17.01 7.41 -13.40
CA PRO A 388 16.39 6.58 -12.36
C PRO A 388 17.06 5.20 -12.29
N THR A 389 17.14 4.63 -11.11
CA THR A 389 17.77 3.31 -10.88
C THR A 389 16.96 2.18 -11.49
N GLY A 390 15.66 2.40 -11.74
CA GLY A 390 14.72 1.39 -12.19
C GLY A 390 14.31 0.42 -11.08
N ILE A 391 14.51 0.80 -9.81
CA ILE A 391 14.02 0.02 -8.69
C ILE A 391 12.51 -0.22 -8.83
N ASP A 392 12.06 -1.43 -8.56
CA ASP A 392 10.67 -1.85 -8.71
C ASP A 392 9.78 -1.38 -7.54
N LEU A 393 9.95 -0.12 -7.16
CA LEU A 393 9.13 0.60 -6.18
C LEU A 393 8.56 1.88 -6.81
N PRO A 394 7.38 2.33 -6.40
CA PRO A 394 6.81 3.56 -6.92
C PRO A 394 7.52 4.81 -6.36
N ALA A 395 7.40 5.93 -7.12
CA ALA A 395 7.81 7.26 -6.69
C ALA A 395 9.34 7.49 -6.60
N GLU A 396 10.14 6.81 -7.41
CA GLU A 396 11.49 7.27 -7.73
C GLU A 396 11.38 8.57 -8.53
N PRO A 397 12.06 9.68 -8.13
CA PRO A 397 11.92 11.01 -8.73
C PRO A 397 12.56 11.13 -10.13
#